data_208835a5178ce8b355a2ff10fda2b477
#
_entry.id   208835a5178ce8b355a2ff10fda2b477
#
_cell.length_a   1.000
_cell.length_b   1.000
_cell.length_c   1.000
_cell.angle_alpha   90.00
_cell.angle_beta   90.00
_cell.angle_gamma   90.00
#
_symmetry.space_group_name_H-M   'P 1'
#
loop_
_entity.id
_entity.type
_entity.pdbx_description
1 polymer ?
#
loop_
_entity_poly.entity_id
_entity_poly.type
_entity_poly.pdbx_seq_one_letter_code
_entity_poly.pdbx_strand_id
1 'polypeptide(L)'
;MSTSTNDTDFTNSAVGASDRRETLPLLTLAFGWGFLVTGLIVGGGLGNGLALPDLIAATAIGNTINFIIAALIAYIGFFTGCNSALLFRAIYGLKGGRLPVLAIVALTICWQGIIVGAFGFAFAQSFESGAFYATAIFGGLLFTATTYFGVRGLELVSLPAAIILVVVGLYAGWINIAGAGGWPAFLQLSEATAAESPISLTQGINLVVGSWIVGAIVMPEYTRFAKKAWVAIAIPFIVMIIAQWFLQILGALGGVVSGSYDFTTYMLAQGAVVGVIGVLAMAVALWTTGDTNLYLPSVHLASEFRQSQKRMTVVCGVIGTILGLGIYAHFIEWIDLLASLAPPLIGPLLVEFYLLKRRDFAPDEAGKMIWNWRAYLAYACGAGSTFVAFEAVPSSIVGLGVAALVYLLLNAVRGAQSTLRAGT
;
A
#
# COMPACT_ATOMS: atom_id res chain seq x y z
N MET A 1 -7.23 31.59 -15.13
CA MET A 1 -6.35 30.75 -15.95
C MET A 1 -5.09 30.48 -15.16
N SER A 2 -5.02 29.44 -14.34
CA SER A 2 -3.78 29.00 -13.71
C SER A 2 -3.16 27.93 -14.59
N THR A 3 -1.96 28.20 -15.07
CA THR A 3 -1.12 27.26 -15.80
C THR A 3 -0.94 26.00 -14.95
N SER A 4 -1.46 24.89 -15.44
CA SER A 4 -1.21 23.57 -14.87
C SER A 4 0.30 23.30 -14.98
N THR A 5 1.05 23.53 -13.93
CA THR A 5 2.36 22.93 -13.76
C THR A 5 2.16 21.41 -13.81
N ASN A 6 2.72 20.77 -14.84
CA ASN A 6 2.65 19.32 -14.98
C ASN A 6 3.29 18.68 -13.75
N ASP A 7 2.59 17.75 -13.08
CA ASP A 7 3.12 16.98 -11.94
C ASP A 7 4.45 16.26 -12.26
N THR A 8 4.79 16.14 -13.54
CA THR A 8 6.06 15.62 -14.05
C THR A 8 7.27 16.53 -13.73
N ASP A 9 7.08 17.83 -13.49
CA ASP A 9 8.18 18.76 -13.25
C ASP A 9 8.85 18.51 -11.88
N PHE A 10 8.13 17.94 -10.91
CA PHE A 10 8.63 17.65 -9.57
C PHE A 10 9.13 16.21 -9.35
N THR A 11 9.18 15.38 -10.38
CA THR A 11 9.59 13.97 -10.22
C THR A 11 11.08 13.85 -9.84
N ASN A 12 11.90 14.79 -10.33
CA ASN A 12 13.36 14.79 -10.14
C ASN A 12 13.87 15.97 -9.28
N SER A 13 12.98 16.73 -8.66
CA SER A 13 13.33 17.88 -7.80
C SER A 13 12.47 17.93 -6.55
N ALA A 14 12.98 18.53 -5.49
CA ALA A 14 12.20 18.81 -4.29
C ALA A 14 11.14 19.90 -4.58
N VAL A 15 9.98 19.77 -3.95
CA VAL A 15 8.90 20.77 -4.01
C VAL A 15 9.26 21.98 -3.17
N GLY A 16 9.35 23.16 -3.81
CA GLY A 16 9.59 24.43 -3.14
C GLY A 16 8.40 24.91 -2.31
N ALA A 17 8.61 25.88 -1.44
CA ALA A 17 7.56 26.45 -0.59
C ALA A 17 6.39 27.06 -1.40
N SER A 18 6.69 27.64 -2.57
CA SER A 18 5.71 28.25 -3.49
C SER A 18 4.77 27.24 -4.14
N ASP A 19 5.23 25.97 -4.29
CA ASP A 19 4.54 24.93 -5.05
C ASP A 19 3.69 24.01 -4.16
N ARG A 20 3.68 24.31 -2.85
CA ARG A 20 2.88 23.55 -1.88
C ARG A 20 1.40 23.86 -2.02
N ARG A 21 0.58 22.84 -1.80
CA ARG A 21 -0.87 22.87 -2.01
C ARG A 21 -1.64 23.22 -0.74
N GLU A 22 -2.87 23.69 -0.91
CA GLU A 22 -3.80 23.96 0.20
C GLU A 22 -4.21 22.67 0.91
N THR A 23 -4.67 22.82 2.16
CA THR A 23 -4.99 21.68 3.04
C THR A 23 -6.14 20.83 2.52
N LEU A 24 -7.25 21.47 2.11
CA LEU A 24 -8.47 20.73 1.76
C LEU A 24 -8.29 19.79 0.56
N PRO A 25 -7.66 20.19 -0.56
CA PRO A 25 -7.38 19.26 -1.66
C PRO A 25 -6.56 18.04 -1.26
N LEU A 26 -5.56 18.20 -0.37
CA LEU A 26 -4.74 17.08 0.10
C LEU A 26 -5.51 16.12 1.00
N LEU A 27 -6.37 16.62 1.87
CA LEU A 27 -7.21 15.77 2.73
C LEU A 27 -8.30 15.04 1.92
N THR A 28 -8.88 15.70 0.91
CA THR A 28 -9.83 15.07 -0.02
C THR A 28 -9.15 13.94 -0.81
N LEU A 29 -7.93 14.20 -1.29
CA LEU A 29 -7.11 13.18 -1.96
C LEU A 29 -6.82 11.99 -1.04
N ALA A 30 -6.46 12.25 0.24
CA ALA A 30 -6.23 11.21 1.23
C ALA A 30 -7.48 10.35 1.46
N PHE A 31 -8.66 10.96 1.46
CA PHE A 31 -9.92 10.24 1.61
C PHE A 31 -10.17 9.32 0.40
N GLY A 32 -10.06 9.83 -0.82
CA GLY A 32 -10.21 9.03 -2.04
C GLY A 32 -9.18 7.90 -2.13
N TRP A 33 -7.93 8.17 -1.74
CA TRP A 33 -6.86 7.17 -1.73
C TRP A 33 -7.01 6.15 -0.60
N GLY A 34 -7.59 6.52 0.53
CA GLY A 34 -7.81 5.62 1.66
C GLY A 34 -8.94 4.61 1.41
N PHE A 35 -10.03 5.01 0.75
CA PHE A 35 -11.18 4.15 0.50
C PHE A 35 -11.00 3.27 -0.76
N LEU A 36 -9.88 2.56 -0.84
CA LEU A 36 -9.61 1.57 -1.88
C LEU A 36 -10.17 0.20 -1.49
N VAL A 37 -10.67 -0.52 -2.48
CA VAL A 37 -11.29 -1.84 -2.32
C VAL A 37 -10.39 -2.90 -1.68
N THR A 38 -9.08 -2.71 -1.73
CA THR A 38 -8.09 -3.61 -1.13
C THR A 38 -8.32 -3.85 0.36
N GLY A 39 -8.88 -2.85 1.09
CA GLY A 39 -9.28 -3.02 2.48
C GLY A 39 -10.34 -4.09 2.68
N LEU A 40 -11.35 -4.18 1.81
CA LEU A 40 -12.37 -5.22 1.87
C LEU A 40 -11.78 -6.62 1.63
N ILE A 41 -10.87 -6.74 0.66
CA ILE A 41 -10.22 -8.03 0.32
C ILE A 41 -9.36 -8.52 1.49
N VAL A 42 -8.54 -7.64 2.08
CA VAL A 42 -7.72 -7.97 3.26
C VAL A 42 -8.59 -8.34 4.44
N GLY A 43 -9.64 -7.57 4.69
CA GLY A 43 -10.62 -7.86 5.73
C GLY A 43 -11.27 -9.23 5.56
N GLY A 44 -11.68 -9.55 4.34
CA GLY A 44 -12.25 -10.86 4.00
C GLY A 44 -11.30 -12.02 4.34
N GLY A 45 -10.02 -11.90 3.97
CA GLY A 45 -8.99 -12.87 4.34
C GLY A 45 -8.80 -13.04 5.84
N LEU A 46 -8.83 -11.93 6.59
CA LEU A 46 -8.73 -11.96 8.05
C LEU A 46 -9.97 -12.61 8.69
N GLY A 47 -11.19 -12.30 8.18
CA GLY A 47 -12.44 -12.87 8.68
C GLY A 47 -12.56 -14.38 8.49
N ASN A 48 -11.87 -14.90 7.47
CA ASN A 48 -11.78 -16.34 7.23
C ASN A 48 -10.85 -17.07 8.23
N GLY A 49 -9.84 -16.37 8.78
CA GLY A 49 -8.79 -17.02 9.59
C GLY A 49 -8.70 -16.59 11.05
N LEU A 50 -9.39 -15.51 11.44
CA LEU A 50 -9.38 -14.98 12.82
C LEU A 50 -10.79 -14.84 13.36
N ALA A 51 -11.00 -15.27 14.61
CA ALA A 51 -12.20 -14.92 15.36
C ALA A 51 -12.28 -13.39 15.53
N LEU A 52 -13.51 -12.87 15.62
CA LEU A 52 -13.77 -11.42 15.57
C LEU A 52 -12.97 -10.59 16.59
N PRO A 53 -12.76 -10.99 17.84
CA PRO A 53 -11.93 -10.25 18.79
C PRO A 53 -10.47 -10.12 18.34
N ASP A 54 -9.86 -11.22 17.88
CA ASP A 54 -8.49 -11.25 17.38
C ASP A 54 -8.34 -10.50 16.07
N LEU A 55 -9.37 -10.55 15.21
CA LEU A 55 -9.44 -9.79 13.97
C LEU A 55 -9.44 -8.26 14.26
N ILE A 56 -10.26 -7.81 15.20
CA ILE A 56 -10.29 -6.39 15.61
C ILE A 56 -8.92 -5.98 16.15
N ALA A 57 -8.31 -6.82 16.98
CA ALA A 57 -6.97 -6.57 17.52
C ALA A 57 -5.91 -6.53 16.41
N ALA A 58 -5.91 -7.50 15.47
CA ALA A 58 -4.97 -7.53 14.34
C ALA A 58 -5.09 -6.29 13.46
N THR A 59 -6.31 -5.91 13.11
CA THR A 59 -6.55 -4.72 12.26
C THR A 59 -6.19 -3.43 12.98
N ALA A 60 -6.52 -3.27 14.25
CA ALA A 60 -6.17 -2.11 15.05
C ALA A 60 -4.65 -1.95 15.19
N ILE A 61 -3.95 -3.03 15.57
CA ILE A 61 -2.50 -3.03 15.76
C ILE A 61 -1.80 -2.82 14.41
N GLY A 62 -2.16 -3.58 13.38
CA GLY A 62 -1.53 -3.51 12.06
C GLY A 62 -1.69 -2.14 11.39
N ASN A 63 -2.89 -1.54 11.43
CA ASN A 63 -3.10 -0.19 10.91
C ASN A 63 -2.39 0.89 11.72
N THR A 64 -2.28 0.71 13.06
CA THR A 64 -1.50 1.61 13.90
C THR A 64 -0.01 1.54 13.55
N ILE A 65 0.54 0.36 13.32
CA ILE A 65 1.93 0.18 12.85
C ILE A 65 2.12 0.87 11.49
N ASN A 66 1.24 0.61 10.52
CA ASN A 66 1.29 1.27 9.22
C ASN A 66 1.19 2.79 9.34
N PHE A 67 0.30 3.29 10.19
CA PHE A 67 0.17 4.73 10.44
C PHE A 67 1.45 5.32 11.02
N ILE A 68 2.06 4.69 12.02
CA ILE A 68 3.31 5.20 12.63
C ILE A 68 4.42 5.25 11.57
N ILE A 69 4.62 4.17 10.81
CA ILE A 69 5.61 4.11 9.73
C ILE A 69 5.34 5.20 8.70
N ALA A 70 4.11 5.29 8.22
CA ALA A 70 3.70 6.26 7.22
C ALA A 70 3.82 7.71 7.71
N ALA A 71 3.47 8.00 8.97
CA ALA A 71 3.58 9.33 9.58
C ALA A 71 5.04 9.78 9.68
N LEU A 72 5.95 8.88 10.05
CA LEU A 72 7.38 9.16 10.08
C LEU A 72 7.90 9.49 8.68
N ILE A 73 7.54 8.69 7.67
CA ILE A 73 7.97 8.93 6.28
C ILE A 73 7.29 10.16 5.70
N ALA A 74 6.01 10.38 5.98
CA ALA A 74 5.24 11.57 5.59
C ALA A 74 5.89 12.86 6.08
N TYR A 75 6.36 12.85 7.34
CA TYR A 75 7.07 13.99 7.90
C TYR A 75 8.39 14.26 7.17
N ILE A 76 9.15 13.22 6.80
CA ILE A 76 10.36 13.37 5.98
C ILE A 76 10.02 14.01 4.63
N GLY A 77 8.97 13.53 3.94
CA GLY A 77 8.51 14.11 2.69
C GLY A 77 8.11 15.58 2.81
N PHE A 78 7.34 15.92 3.85
CA PHE A 78 6.99 17.31 4.17
C PHE A 78 8.21 18.19 4.43
N PHE A 79 9.12 17.71 5.27
CA PHE A 79 10.30 18.48 5.68
C PHE A 79 11.25 18.75 4.52
N THR A 80 11.51 17.73 3.68
CA THR A 80 12.47 17.81 2.58
C THR A 80 11.89 18.30 1.26
N GLY A 81 10.56 18.23 1.08
CA GLY A 81 9.91 18.42 -0.22
C GLY A 81 10.19 17.32 -1.24
N CYS A 82 10.88 16.23 -0.83
CA CYS A 82 11.29 15.14 -1.71
C CYS A 82 10.22 14.04 -1.82
N ASN A 83 10.17 13.40 -2.97
CA ASN A 83 9.45 12.14 -3.17
C ASN A 83 10.28 10.94 -2.67
N SER A 84 9.67 9.74 -2.67
CA SER A 84 10.32 8.51 -2.22
C SER A 84 11.57 8.18 -3.06
N ALA A 85 11.55 8.43 -4.37
CA ALA A 85 12.70 8.17 -5.25
C ALA A 85 13.91 9.03 -4.90
N LEU A 86 13.70 10.32 -4.64
CA LEU A 86 14.78 11.23 -4.19
C LEU A 86 15.31 10.82 -2.82
N LEU A 87 14.43 10.43 -1.89
CA LEU A 87 14.83 9.94 -0.58
C LEU A 87 15.66 8.66 -0.67
N PHE A 88 15.27 7.71 -1.52
CA PHE A 88 16.07 6.50 -1.74
C PHE A 88 17.43 6.81 -2.37
N ARG A 89 17.51 7.74 -3.33
CA ARG A 89 18.79 8.18 -3.87
C ARG A 89 19.69 8.84 -2.80
N ALA A 90 19.09 9.59 -1.89
CA ALA A 90 19.83 10.20 -0.77
C ALA A 90 20.43 9.15 0.18
N ILE A 91 19.75 8.03 0.40
CA ILE A 91 20.15 6.99 1.36
C ILE A 91 21.01 5.91 0.70
N TYR A 92 20.60 5.37 -0.44
CA TYR A 92 21.26 4.24 -1.11
C TYR A 92 22.33 4.68 -2.12
N GLY A 93 22.42 6.00 -2.38
CA GLY A 93 23.35 6.59 -3.35
C GLY A 93 22.70 6.85 -4.70
N LEU A 94 23.33 7.70 -5.53
CA LEU A 94 22.77 8.17 -6.80
C LEU A 94 22.38 7.04 -7.76
N LYS A 95 23.26 6.05 -7.93
CA LYS A 95 22.96 4.85 -8.74
C LYS A 95 22.27 3.78 -7.91
N GLY A 96 22.70 3.62 -6.65
CA GLY A 96 22.11 2.67 -5.73
C GLY A 96 20.62 2.91 -5.52
N GLY A 97 20.17 4.12 -5.29
CA GLY A 97 18.76 4.45 -5.09
C GLY A 97 17.79 3.99 -6.18
N ARG A 98 18.29 3.64 -7.36
CA ARG A 98 17.48 3.05 -8.44
C ARG A 98 16.89 1.69 -8.08
N LEU A 99 17.64 0.85 -7.38
CA LEU A 99 17.15 -0.50 -7.04
C LEU A 99 15.93 -0.46 -6.09
N PRO A 100 15.93 0.28 -4.97
CA PRO A 100 14.72 0.47 -4.17
C PRO A 100 13.55 1.06 -4.94
N VAL A 101 13.78 2.04 -5.83
CA VAL A 101 12.73 2.61 -6.68
C VAL A 101 12.14 1.55 -7.60
N LEU A 102 12.97 0.76 -8.30
CA LEU A 102 12.50 -0.31 -9.17
C LEU A 102 11.80 -1.43 -8.38
N ALA A 103 12.26 -1.72 -7.15
CA ALA A 103 11.56 -2.65 -6.27
C ALA A 103 10.13 -2.16 -5.95
N ILE A 104 9.97 -0.89 -5.53
CA ILE A 104 8.64 -0.31 -5.27
C ILE A 104 7.77 -0.33 -6.53
N VAL A 105 8.34 0.00 -7.69
CA VAL A 105 7.63 -0.07 -8.98
C VAL A 105 7.15 -1.50 -9.26
N ALA A 106 8.02 -2.50 -9.09
CA ALA A 106 7.66 -3.90 -9.29
C ALA A 106 6.53 -4.32 -8.35
N LEU A 107 6.64 -3.97 -7.05
CA LEU A 107 5.60 -4.26 -6.05
C LEU A 107 4.27 -3.60 -6.41
N THR A 108 4.29 -2.37 -6.94
CA THR A 108 3.08 -1.66 -7.36
C THR A 108 2.46 -2.27 -8.63
N ILE A 109 3.29 -2.76 -9.56
CA ILE A 109 2.80 -3.49 -10.74
C ILE A 109 2.18 -4.84 -10.35
N CYS A 110 2.74 -5.53 -9.36
CA CYS A 110 2.11 -6.73 -8.81
C CYS A 110 0.76 -6.42 -8.14
N TRP A 111 0.66 -5.30 -7.41
CA TRP A 111 -0.64 -4.80 -6.92
C TRP A 111 -1.63 -4.54 -8.06
N GLN A 112 -1.16 -4.00 -9.19
CA GLN A 112 -2.01 -3.87 -10.38
C GLN A 112 -2.52 -5.23 -10.85
N GLY A 113 -1.68 -6.26 -10.82
CA GLY A 113 -2.09 -7.63 -11.10
C GLY A 113 -3.17 -8.14 -10.14
N ILE A 114 -3.02 -7.88 -8.84
CA ILE A 114 -4.06 -8.22 -7.84
C ILE A 114 -5.40 -7.56 -8.20
N ILE A 115 -5.40 -6.28 -8.54
CA ILE A 115 -6.62 -5.53 -8.86
C ILE A 115 -7.27 -6.05 -10.16
N VAL A 116 -6.46 -6.36 -11.18
CA VAL A 116 -6.92 -6.96 -12.44
C VAL A 116 -7.52 -8.35 -12.20
N GLY A 117 -6.85 -9.18 -11.40
CA GLY A 117 -7.34 -10.51 -11.04
C GLY A 117 -8.62 -10.46 -10.22
N ALA A 118 -8.71 -9.54 -9.25
CA ALA A 118 -9.93 -9.31 -8.48
C ALA A 118 -11.09 -8.87 -9.37
N PHE A 119 -10.85 -8.01 -10.35
CA PHE A 119 -11.85 -7.63 -11.34
C PHE A 119 -12.35 -8.84 -12.15
N GLY A 120 -11.43 -9.67 -12.62
CA GLY A 120 -11.77 -10.91 -13.32
C GLY A 120 -12.61 -11.85 -12.46
N PHE A 121 -12.19 -12.06 -11.22
CA PHE A 121 -12.86 -12.95 -10.28
C PHE A 121 -14.24 -12.43 -9.85
N ALA A 122 -14.43 -11.14 -9.72
CA ALA A 122 -15.72 -10.53 -9.37
C ALA A 122 -16.84 -10.94 -10.32
N PHE A 123 -16.54 -11.13 -11.61
CA PHE A 123 -17.52 -11.57 -12.61
C PHE A 123 -17.58 -13.09 -12.80
N ALA A 124 -16.46 -13.78 -12.64
CA ALA A 124 -16.34 -15.18 -13.00
C ALA A 124 -16.54 -16.14 -11.81
N GLN A 125 -16.23 -15.71 -10.59
CA GLN A 125 -16.26 -16.50 -9.35
C GLN A 125 -15.45 -17.81 -9.39
N SER A 126 -14.57 -17.96 -10.38
CA SER A 126 -13.71 -19.12 -10.56
C SER A 126 -12.46 -18.74 -11.36
N PHE A 127 -11.29 -19.10 -10.86
CA PHE A 127 -10.01 -18.88 -11.55
C PHE A 127 -9.79 -19.76 -12.78
N GLU A 128 -10.49 -20.88 -12.89
CA GLU A 128 -10.33 -21.85 -13.98
C GLU A 128 -11.23 -21.55 -15.18
N SER A 129 -12.16 -20.60 -15.03
CA SER A 129 -13.13 -20.31 -16.09
C SER A 129 -12.54 -19.41 -17.18
N GLY A 130 -12.94 -19.67 -18.45
CA GLY A 130 -12.62 -18.73 -19.55
C GLY A 130 -13.18 -17.34 -19.34
N ALA A 131 -14.26 -17.19 -18.56
CA ALA A 131 -14.83 -15.92 -18.18
C ALA A 131 -13.87 -15.09 -17.29
N PHE A 132 -13.13 -15.75 -16.38
CA PHE A 132 -12.11 -15.08 -15.56
C PHE A 132 -11.05 -14.42 -16.44
N TYR A 133 -10.46 -15.19 -17.36
CA TYR A 133 -9.42 -14.66 -18.23
C TYR A 133 -9.94 -13.51 -19.12
N ALA A 134 -11.14 -13.65 -19.67
CA ALA A 134 -11.75 -12.64 -20.53
C ALA A 134 -12.01 -11.32 -19.76
N THR A 135 -12.60 -11.42 -18.56
CA THR A 135 -12.93 -10.24 -17.74
C THR A 135 -11.70 -9.62 -17.09
N ALA A 136 -10.70 -10.42 -16.68
CA ALA A 136 -9.42 -9.91 -16.19
C ALA A 136 -8.67 -9.12 -17.27
N ILE A 137 -8.57 -9.68 -18.49
CA ILE A 137 -7.95 -8.96 -19.62
C ILE A 137 -8.72 -7.69 -19.97
N PHE A 138 -10.05 -7.75 -20.00
CA PHE A 138 -10.88 -6.56 -20.23
C PHE A 138 -10.64 -5.48 -19.16
N GLY A 139 -10.62 -5.87 -17.87
CA GLY A 139 -10.31 -4.95 -16.75
C GLY A 139 -8.93 -4.32 -16.90
N GLY A 140 -7.91 -5.12 -17.18
CA GLY A 140 -6.54 -4.65 -17.39
C GLY A 140 -6.41 -3.66 -18.56
N LEU A 141 -7.10 -3.92 -19.67
CA LEU A 141 -7.17 -2.99 -20.80
C LEU A 141 -7.94 -1.71 -20.45
N LEU A 142 -9.06 -1.82 -19.74
CA LEU A 142 -9.85 -0.68 -19.27
C LEU A 142 -9.01 0.25 -18.40
N PHE A 143 -8.34 -0.30 -17.35
CA PHE A 143 -7.51 0.48 -16.45
C PHE A 143 -6.32 1.12 -17.18
N THR A 144 -5.71 0.38 -18.10
CA THR A 144 -4.61 0.91 -18.91
C THR A 144 -5.08 2.05 -19.81
N ALA A 145 -6.22 1.91 -20.48
CA ALA A 145 -6.77 2.92 -21.35
C ALA A 145 -7.15 4.20 -20.59
N THR A 146 -7.86 4.06 -19.46
CA THR A 146 -8.29 5.22 -18.66
C THR A 146 -7.10 5.98 -18.06
N THR A 147 -6.10 5.26 -17.52
CA THR A 147 -4.86 5.88 -17.03
C THR A 147 -4.04 6.54 -18.15
N TYR A 148 -4.04 5.96 -19.35
CA TYR A 148 -3.34 6.52 -20.52
C TYR A 148 -3.90 7.88 -20.96
N PHE A 149 -5.23 8.05 -20.92
CA PHE A 149 -5.89 9.31 -21.30
C PHE A 149 -5.85 10.36 -20.17
N GLY A 150 -5.45 9.98 -18.97
CA GLY A 150 -5.14 10.91 -17.90
C GLY A 150 -6.13 10.90 -16.72
N VAL A 151 -5.63 11.30 -15.58
CA VAL A 151 -6.22 11.17 -14.23
C VAL A 151 -7.38 12.15 -13.97
N ARG A 152 -7.63 13.14 -14.82
CA ARG A 152 -8.67 14.16 -14.58
C ARG A 152 -10.09 13.61 -14.43
N GLY A 153 -10.38 12.46 -15.06
CA GLY A 153 -11.66 11.77 -14.90
C GLY A 153 -11.76 11.01 -13.56
N LEU A 154 -10.64 10.58 -13.02
CA LEU A 154 -10.55 9.79 -11.80
C LEU A 154 -10.95 10.55 -10.54
N GLU A 155 -10.53 11.80 -10.40
CA GLU A 155 -10.90 12.65 -9.25
C GLU A 155 -12.43 12.80 -9.15
N LEU A 156 -13.13 12.82 -10.29
CA LEU A 156 -14.59 12.93 -10.34
C LEU A 156 -15.30 11.60 -9.97
N VAL A 157 -14.67 10.46 -10.21
CA VAL A 157 -15.27 9.12 -9.98
C VAL A 157 -14.82 8.52 -8.64
N SER A 158 -13.63 8.87 -8.14
CA SER A 158 -13.08 8.29 -6.91
C SER A 158 -13.94 8.57 -5.67
N LEU A 159 -14.41 9.79 -5.48
CA LEU A 159 -15.25 10.13 -4.32
C LEU A 159 -16.62 9.45 -4.38
N PRO A 160 -17.37 9.47 -5.50
CA PRO A 160 -18.58 8.66 -5.63
C PRO A 160 -18.35 7.16 -5.42
N ALA A 161 -17.25 6.59 -5.97
CA ALA A 161 -16.90 5.20 -5.78
C ALA A 161 -16.65 4.87 -4.30
N ALA A 162 -15.94 5.73 -3.57
CA ALA A 162 -15.71 5.57 -2.13
C ALA A 162 -17.04 5.58 -1.35
N ILE A 163 -17.96 6.49 -1.68
CA ILE A 163 -19.30 6.55 -1.05
C ILE A 163 -20.08 5.28 -1.33
N ILE A 164 -20.11 4.81 -2.58
CA ILE A 164 -20.78 3.57 -2.97
C ILE A 164 -20.19 2.39 -2.18
N LEU A 165 -18.87 2.31 -2.09
CA LEU A 165 -18.17 1.26 -1.37
C LEU A 165 -18.54 1.23 0.12
N VAL A 166 -18.62 2.41 0.75
CA VAL A 166 -19.05 2.55 2.16
C VAL A 166 -20.49 2.11 2.33
N VAL A 167 -21.40 2.59 1.48
CA VAL A 167 -22.84 2.27 1.59
C VAL A 167 -23.08 0.79 1.36
N VAL A 168 -22.50 0.23 0.30
CA VAL A 168 -22.63 -1.20 -0.03
C VAL A 168 -21.97 -2.06 1.05
N GLY A 169 -20.80 -1.66 1.55
CA GLY A 169 -20.13 -2.36 2.65
C GLY A 169 -20.94 -2.36 3.95
N LEU A 170 -21.53 -1.24 4.35
CA LEU A 170 -22.40 -1.16 5.54
C LEU A 170 -23.66 -2.02 5.37
N TYR A 171 -24.29 -1.94 4.21
CA TYR A 171 -25.44 -2.79 3.89
C TYR A 171 -25.07 -4.27 3.94
N ALA A 172 -23.94 -4.64 3.35
CA ALA A 172 -23.38 -5.97 3.40
C ALA A 172 -23.12 -6.44 4.85
N GLY A 173 -22.47 -5.63 5.66
CA GLY A 173 -22.24 -5.95 7.07
C GLY A 173 -23.54 -6.18 7.86
N TRP A 174 -24.54 -5.34 7.59
CA TRP A 174 -25.85 -5.48 8.24
C TRP A 174 -26.55 -6.81 7.85
N ILE A 175 -26.63 -7.12 6.57
CA ILE A 175 -27.29 -8.38 6.13
C ILE A 175 -26.53 -9.62 6.56
N ASN A 176 -25.19 -9.54 6.74
CA ASN A 176 -24.37 -10.60 7.28
C ASN A 176 -24.74 -10.95 8.71
N ILE A 177 -24.77 -9.94 9.56
CA ILE A 177 -25.12 -10.11 10.97
C ILE A 177 -26.57 -10.58 11.10
N ALA A 178 -27.48 -9.99 10.33
CA ALA A 178 -28.90 -10.38 10.34
C ALA A 178 -29.09 -11.83 9.82
N GLY A 179 -28.43 -12.20 8.72
CA GLY A 179 -28.50 -13.53 8.12
C GLY A 179 -27.90 -14.63 9.00
N ALA A 180 -26.92 -14.32 9.81
CA ALA A 180 -26.37 -15.22 10.82
C ALA A 180 -27.32 -15.45 12.04
N GLY A 181 -28.41 -14.71 12.14
CA GLY A 181 -29.33 -14.78 13.28
C GLY A 181 -29.07 -13.74 14.37
N GLY A 182 -28.38 -12.64 14.00
CA GLY A 182 -28.02 -11.53 14.88
C GLY A 182 -26.61 -11.63 15.47
N TRP A 183 -26.25 -10.63 16.24
CA TRP A 183 -24.88 -10.47 16.74
C TRP A 183 -24.32 -11.66 17.52
N PRO A 184 -25.06 -12.28 18.47
CA PRO A 184 -24.53 -13.42 19.22
C PRO A 184 -24.23 -14.65 18.33
N ALA A 185 -25.12 -14.94 17.38
CA ALA A 185 -24.93 -16.05 16.42
C ALA A 185 -23.78 -15.73 15.44
N PHE A 186 -23.61 -14.48 15.02
CA PHE A 186 -22.48 -14.05 14.19
C PHE A 186 -21.13 -14.24 14.90
N LEU A 187 -21.04 -13.98 16.20
CA LEU A 187 -19.83 -14.23 16.99
C LEU A 187 -19.47 -15.71 17.01
N GLN A 188 -20.45 -16.59 17.23
CA GLN A 188 -20.24 -18.05 17.19
C GLN A 188 -19.81 -18.52 15.78
N LEU A 189 -20.42 -17.97 14.74
CA LEU A 189 -20.03 -18.23 13.35
C LEU A 189 -18.58 -17.79 13.10
N SER A 190 -18.17 -16.63 13.61
CA SER A 190 -16.79 -16.13 13.47
C SER A 190 -15.77 -17.09 14.11
N GLU A 191 -16.08 -17.63 15.29
CA GLU A 191 -15.23 -18.62 15.95
C GLU A 191 -15.16 -19.93 15.14
N ALA A 192 -16.29 -20.38 14.62
CA ALA A 192 -16.37 -21.61 13.82
C ALA A 192 -15.60 -21.49 12.51
N THR A 193 -15.79 -20.37 11.78
CA THR A 193 -15.08 -20.12 10.51
C THR A 193 -13.58 -20.01 10.72
N ALA A 194 -13.15 -19.29 11.74
CA ALA A 194 -11.72 -19.16 12.08
C ALA A 194 -11.08 -20.51 12.46
N ALA A 195 -11.85 -21.45 13.02
CA ALA A 195 -11.34 -22.78 13.37
C ALA A 195 -11.07 -23.69 12.17
N GLU A 196 -11.68 -23.41 11.00
CA GLU A 196 -11.47 -24.19 9.76
C GLU A 196 -10.10 -23.92 9.12
N SER A 197 -9.64 -22.66 9.17
CA SER A 197 -8.36 -22.22 8.57
C SER A 197 -7.65 -21.22 9.46
N PRO A 198 -7.23 -21.61 10.68
CA PRO A 198 -6.75 -20.66 11.66
C PRO A 198 -5.42 -20.02 11.26
N ILE A 199 -5.34 -18.71 11.44
CA ILE A 199 -4.09 -17.96 11.39
C ILE A 199 -3.79 -17.38 12.80
N SER A 200 -2.50 -17.13 13.07
CA SER A 200 -2.14 -16.49 14.35
C SER A 200 -2.45 -14.98 14.31
N LEU A 201 -2.64 -14.37 15.50
CA LEU A 201 -2.78 -12.92 15.61
C LEU A 201 -1.61 -12.18 14.95
N THR A 202 -0.40 -12.69 15.12
CA THR A 202 0.82 -12.11 14.50
C THR A 202 0.77 -12.17 12.97
N GLN A 203 0.30 -13.28 12.38
CA GLN A 203 0.07 -13.38 10.94
C GLN A 203 -0.99 -12.38 10.48
N GLY A 204 -2.10 -12.24 11.21
CA GLY A 204 -3.13 -11.24 10.91
C GLY A 204 -2.57 -9.82 10.92
N ILE A 205 -1.75 -9.47 11.90
CA ILE A 205 -1.05 -8.17 11.96
C ILE A 205 -0.15 -7.98 10.74
N ASN A 206 0.63 -9.01 10.36
CA ASN A 206 1.49 -8.94 9.18
C ASN A 206 0.70 -8.73 7.89
N LEU A 207 -0.44 -9.41 7.72
CA LEU A 207 -1.32 -9.20 6.55
C LEU A 207 -1.81 -7.75 6.47
N VAL A 208 -2.22 -7.16 7.60
CA VAL A 208 -2.61 -5.75 7.64
C VAL A 208 -1.43 -4.83 7.32
N VAL A 209 -0.25 -5.07 7.89
CA VAL A 209 0.95 -4.27 7.60
C VAL A 209 1.33 -4.41 6.13
N GLY A 210 1.42 -5.63 5.62
CA GLY A 210 1.79 -5.92 4.23
C GLY A 210 0.86 -5.26 3.22
N SER A 211 -0.44 -5.18 3.54
CA SER A 211 -1.45 -4.59 2.65
C SER A 211 -1.22 -3.12 2.31
N TRP A 212 -0.61 -2.35 3.20
CA TRP A 212 -0.41 -0.90 3.01
C TRP A 212 1.03 -0.42 3.18
N ILE A 213 1.98 -1.30 3.43
CA ILE A 213 3.38 -0.89 3.63
C ILE A 213 3.97 -0.18 2.42
N VAL A 214 3.63 -0.59 1.20
CA VAL A 214 4.06 0.11 -0.03
C VAL A 214 3.47 1.51 -0.07
N GLY A 215 2.19 1.68 0.28
CA GLY A 215 1.54 2.98 0.42
C GLY A 215 2.20 3.86 1.49
N ALA A 216 2.62 3.28 2.61
CA ALA A 216 3.37 3.98 3.65
C ALA A 216 4.74 4.49 3.13
N ILE A 217 5.45 3.67 2.35
CA ILE A 217 6.75 4.02 1.77
C ILE A 217 6.64 5.16 0.76
N VAL A 218 5.57 5.18 -0.05
CA VAL A 218 5.34 6.22 -1.07
C VAL A 218 4.55 7.42 -0.54
N MET A 219 4.31 7.51 0.75
CA MET A 219 3.62 8.66 1.38
C MET A 219 4.21 10.02 0.99
N PRO A 220 5.54 10.19 0.82
CA PRO A 220 6.15 11.43 0.37
C PRO A 220 5.64 11.96 -0.97
N GLU A 221 5.11 11.10 -1.85
CA GLU A 221 4.55 11.53 -3.13
C GLU A 221 3.43 12.58 -2.95
N TYR A 222 2.71 12.49 -1.85
CA TYR A 222 1.60 13.36 -1.49
C TYR A 222 1.99 14.41 -0.42
N THR A 223 2.70 13.99 0.62
CA THR A 223 2.95 14.82 1.81
C THR A 223 4.00 15.91 1.58
N ARG A 224 4.86 15.75 0.56
CA ARG A 224 5.80 16.80 0.12
C ARG A 224 5.13 18.11 -0.33
N PHE A 225 3.84 18.01 -0.73
CA PHE A 225 3.05 19.18 -1.11
C PHE A 225 2.34 19.85 0.06
N ALA A 226 2.41 19.30 1.28
CA ALA A 226 1.74 19.89 2.43
C ALA A 226 2.41 21.20 2.88
N LYS A 227 1.60 22.24 3.16
CA LYS A 227 2.07 23.51 3.73
C LYS A 227 2.34 23.42 5.23
N LYS A 228 1.70 22.47 5.93
CA LYS A 228 1.77 22.32 7.39
C LYS A 228 2.06 20.87 7.77
N ALA A 229 2.90 20.68 8.79
CA ALA A 229 3.29 19.35 9.26
C ALA A 229 2.09 18.47 9.67
N TRP A 230 1.09 19.07 10.36
CA TRP A 230 -0.10 18.33 10.77
C TRP A 230 -0.90 17.77 9.57
N VAL A 231 -0.91 18.48 8.42
CA VAL A 231 -1.56 17.99 7.20
C VAL A 231 -0.83 16.76 6.67
N ALA A 232 0.50 16.77 6.66
CA ALA A 232 1.30 15.64 6.26
C ALA A 232 1.04 14.39 7.13
N ILE A 233 0.78 14.57 8.44
CA ILE A 233 0.43 13.48 9.36
C ILE A 233 -1.04 13.07 9.23
N ALA A 234 -1.94 14.03 8.95
CA ALA A 234 -3.36 13.75 8.79
C ALA A 234 -3.65 12.86 7.56
N ILE A 235 -2.83 12.96 6.50
CA ILE A 235 -2.99 12.12 5.30
C ILE A 235 -2.90 10.62 5.67
N PRO A 236 -1.80 10.08 6.22
CA PRO A 236 -1.74 8.68 6.60
C PRO A 236 -2.75 8.28 7.69
N PHE A 237 -3.14 9.20 8.59
CA PHE A 237 -4.17 8.95 9.58
C PHE A 237 -5.53 8.67 8.91
N ILE A 238 -5.94 9.51 7.96
CA ILE A 238 -7.18 9.31 7.20
C ILE A 238 -7.14 7.99 6.43
N VAL A 239 -6.03 7.71 5.76
CA VAL A 239 -5.89 6.51 4.93
C VAL A 239 -5.95 5.25 5.78
N MET A 240 -5.15 5.16 6.84
CA MET A 240 -4.93 3.90 7.57
C MET A 240 -5.88 3.71 8.74
N ILE A 241 -6.10 4.76 9.54
CA ILE A 241 -6.91 4.65 10.76
C ILE A 241 -8.40 4.85 10.47
N ILE A 242 -8.76 5.70 9.51
CA ILE A 242 -10.17 5.92 9.19
C ILE A 242 -10.63 4.97 8.09
N ALA A 243 -10.01 5.06 6.89
CA ALA A 243 -10.54 4.39 5.72
C ALA A 243 -10.22 2.88 5.68
N GLN A 244 -8.94 2.52 5.79
CA GLN A 244 -8.55 1.10 5.65
C GLN A 244 -9.03 0.24 6.82
N TRP A 245 -8.91 0.72 8.06
CA TRP A 245 -9.44 -0.03 9.19
C TRP A 245 -10.94 -0.28 9.07
N PHE A 246 -11.71 0.76 8.68
CA PHE A 246 -13.14 0.63 8.43
C PHE A 246 -13.47 -0.40 7.33
N LEU A 247 -12.80 -0.33 6.19
CA LEU A 247 -13.01 -1.27 5.09
C LEU A 247 -12.59 -2.70 5.46
N GLN A 248 -11.51 -2.87 6.22
CA GLN A 248 -11.08 -4.19 6.67
C GLN A 248 -12.11 -4.82 7.61
N ILE A 249 -12.70 -4.05 8.53
CA ILE A 249 -13.79 -4.57 9.37
C ILE A 249 -15.00 -4.98 8.52
N LEU A 250 -15.41 -4.14 7.55
CA LEU A 250 -16.53 -4.49 6.66
C LEU A 250 -16.25 -5.74 5.81
N GLY A 251 -15.04 -5.85 5.26
CA GLY A 251 -14.62 -7.03 4.51
C GLY A 251 -14.62 -8.29 5.37
N ALA A 252 -14.17 -8.17 6.62
CA ALA A 252 -14.12 -9.27 7.56
C ALA A 252 -15.52 -9.84 7.89
N LEU A 253 -16.52 -8.97 8.01
CA LEU A 253 -17.90 -9.44 8.21
C LEU A 253 -18.38 -10.31 7.03
N GLY A 254 -17.90 -10.04 5.81
CA GLY A 254 -18.14 -10.87 4.64
C GLY A 254 -17.37 -12.18 4.67
N GLY A 255 -16.07 -12.11 5.02
CA GLY A 255 -15.19 -13.28 5.12
C GLY A 255 -15.65 -14.32 6.13
N VAL A 256 -16.16 -13.89 7.28
CA VAL A 256 -16.76 -14.78 8.30
C VAL A 256 -17.92 -15.61 7.72
N VAL A 257 -18.77 -15.01 6.88
CA VAL A 257 -19.96 -15.70 6.35
C VAL A 257 -19.64 -16.55 5.12
N SER A 258 -18.72 -16.10 4.27
CA SER A 258 -18.42 -16.75 2.99
C SER A 258 -17.23 -17.71 3.01
N GLY A 259 -16.37 -17.62 4.03
CA GLY A 259 -15.09 -18.33 4.02
C GLY A 259 -14.14 -17.87 2.88
N SER A 260 -14.36 -16.67 2.33
CA SER A 260 -13.62 -16.16 1.17
C SER A 260 -13.09 -14.75 1.44
N TYR A 261 -11.91 -14.44 0.91
CA TYR A 261 -11.39 -13.07 0.91
C TYR A 261 -12.05 -12.18 -0.15
N ASP A 262 -12.78 -12.76 -1.12
CA ASP A 262 -13.44 -11.97 -2.15
C ASP A 262 -14.84 -11.53 -1.73
N PHE A 263 -15.01 -10.21 -1.70
CA PHE A 263 -16.25 -9.58 -1.27
C PHE A 263 -17.45 -9.90 -2.19
N THR A 264 -17.22 -10.15 -3.47
CA THR A 264 -18.30 -10.44 -4.43
C THR A 264 -18.89 -11.83 -4.25
N THR A 265 -18.09 -12.81 -3.85
CA THR A 265 -18.54 -14.17 -3.52
C THR A 265 -19.68 -14.12 -2.50
N TYR A 266 -19.47 -13.34 -1.47
CA TYR A 266 -20.44 -13.16 -0.42
C TYR A 266 -21.69 -12.39 -0.91
N MET A 267 -21.54 -11.32 -1.69
CA MET A 267 -22.68 -10.54 -2.19
C MET A 267 -23.57 -11.36 -3.12
N LEU A 268 -22.96 -12.21 -3.94
CA LEU A 268 -23.70 -13.12 -4.84
C LEU A 268 -24.50 -14.18 -4.07
N ALA A 269 -24.02 -14.63 -2.92
CA ALA A 269 -24.73 -15.57 -2.06
C ALA A 269 -26.03 -14.98 -1.46
N GLN A 270 -26.17 -13.64 -1.42
CA GLN A 270 -27.35 -12.96 -0.91
C GLN A 270 -28.51 -12.84 -1.92
N GLY A 271 -28.35 -13.42 -3.11
CA GLY A 271 -29.34 -13.42 -4.16
C GLY A 271 -29.02 -12.51 -5.34
N ALA A 272 -29.76 -12.66 -6.44
CA ALA A 272 -29.42 -12.07 -7.72
C ALA A 272 -29.31 -10.53 -7.69
N VAL A 273 -30.25 -9.84 -7.04
CA VAL A 273 -30.27 -8.36 -7.01
C VAL A 273 -29.10 -7.83 -6.20
N VAL A 274 -28.87 -8.36 -4.99
CA VAL A 274 -27.77 -7.96 -4.11
C VAL A 274 -26.43 -8.31 -4.76
N GLY A 275 -26.33 -9.48 -5.37
CA GLY A 275 -25.14 -9.93 -6.10
C GLY A 275 -24.76 -8.99 -7.25
N VAL A 276 -25.72 -8.63 -8.10
CA VAL A 276 -25.47 -7.69 -9.22
C VAL A 276 -25.02 -6.34 -8.72
N ILE A 277 -25.66 -5.78 -7.69
CA ILE A 277 -25.26 -4.49 -7.08
C ILE A 277 -23.84 -4.61 -6.51
N GLY A 278 -23.53 -5.71 -5.80
CA GLY A 278 -22.21 -5.95 -5.24
C GLY A 278 -21.11 -6.05 -6.30
N VAL A 279 -21.35 -6.83 -7.36
CA VAL A 279 -20.41 -6.98 -8.48
C VAL A 279 -20.16 -5.64 -9.18
N LEU A 280 -21.22 -4.85 -9.46
CA LEU A 280 -21.08 -3.55 -10.10
C LEU A 280 -20.35 -2.54 -9.21
N ALA A 281 -20.69 -2.50 -7.92
CA ALA A 281 -19.99 -1.63 -6.96
C ALA A 281 -18.50 -2.00 -6.86
N MET A 282 -18.20 -3.30 -6.81
CA MET A 282 -16.84 -3.81 -6.77
C MET A 282 -16.09 -3.49 -8.07
N ALA A 283 -16.72 -3.66 -9.23
CA ALA A 283 -16.12 -3.34 -10.53
C ALA A 283 -15.73 -1.87 -10.64
N VAL A 284 -16.60 -0.95 -10.22
CA VAL A 284 -16.30 0.50 -10.20
C VAL A 284 -15.18 0.82 -9.21
N ALA A 285 -15.20 0.22 -8.02
CA ALA A 285 -14.17 0.41 -7.01
C ALA A 285 -12.80 -0.15 -7.46
N LEU A 286 -12.78 -1.31 -8.10
CA LEU A 286 -11.57 -1.91 -8.69
C LEU A 286 -11.04 -1.08 -9.84
N TRP A 287 -11.92 -0.52 -10.68
CA TRP A 287 -11.53 0.36 -11.76
C TRP A 287 -10.80 1.61 -11.23
N THR A 288 -11.40 2.34 -10.30
CA THR A 288 -10.78 3.55 -9.72
C THR A 288 -9.49 3.22 -8.96
N THR A 289 -9.45 2.08 -8.27
CA THR A 289 -8.26 1.59 -7.58
C THR A 289 -7.15 1.24 -8.58
N GLY A 290 -7.49 0.54 -9.67
CA GLY A 290 -6.55 0.15 -10.72
C GLY A 290 -5.91 1.34 -11.42
N ASP A 291 -6.69 2.36 -11.73
CA ASP A 291 -6.19 3.58 -12.36
C ASP A 291 -5.21 4.33 -11.43
N THR A 292 -5.57 4.49 -10.16
CA THR A 292 -4.72 5.15 -9.16
C THR A 292 -3.42 4.37 -8.94
N ASN A 293 -3.51 3.05 -8.88
CA ASN A 293 -2.36 2.18 -8.67
C ASN A 293 -1.42 2.14 -9.88
N LEU A 294 -1.94 2.20 -11.11
CA LEU A 294 -1.15 2.18 -12.34
C LEU A 294 -0.41 3.49 -12.61
N TYR A 295 -0.93 4.61 -12.10
CA TYR A 295 -0.33 5.94 -12.28
C TYR A 295 1.08 6.02 -11.68
N LEU A 296 1.26 5.59 -10.43
CA LEU A 296 2.52 5.73 -9.70
C LEU A 296 3.71 5.02 -10.38
N PRO A 297 3.66 3.72 -10.71
CA PRO A 297 4.78 3.04 -11.36
C PRO A 297 5.06 3.60 -12.75
N SER A 298 4.02 4.07 -13.48
CA SER A 298 4.21 4.67 -14.79
C SER A 298 4.99 5.98 -14.75
N VAL A 299 4.76 6.82 -13.74
CA VAL A 299 5.52 8.07 -13.53
C VAL A 299 6.96 7.78 -13.11
N HIS A 300 7.17 6.85 -12.17
CA HIS A 300 8.52 6.49 -11.73
C HIS A 300 9.36 5.88 -12.87
N LEU A 301 8.80 4.94 -13.65
CA LEU A 301 9.51 4.37 -14.79
C LEU A 301 9.77 5.40 -15.90
N ALA A 302 8.81 6.29 -16.16
CA ALA A 302 8.99 7.37 -17.13
C ALA A 302 10.18 8.24 -16.76
N SER A 303 10.30 8.63 -15.49
CA SER A 303 11.43 9.40 -14.97
C SER A 303 12.75 8.61 -15.05
N GLU A 304 12.75 7.36 -14.60
CA GLU A 304 13.97 6.55 -14.50
C GLU A 304 14.56 6.20 -15.86
N PHE A 305 13.71 5.85 -16.83
CA PHE A 305 14.11 5.47 -18.18
C PHE A 305 14.07 6.62 -19.20
N ARG A 306 13.73 7.84 -18.77
CA ARG A 306 13.57 9.02 -19.65
C ARG A 306 12.63 8.76 -20.83
N GLN A 307 11.51 8.08 -20.55
CA GLN A 307 10.46 7.77 -21.51
C GLN A 307 9.20 8.59 -21.23
N SER A 308 8.26 8.62 -22.17
CA SER A 308 6.96 9.25 -21.90
C SER A 308 6.14 8.42 -20.92
N GLN A 309 5.43 9.10 -20.02
CA GLN A 309 4.53 8.46 -19.06
C GLN A 309 3.51 7.55 -19.76
N LYS A 310 2.95 7.99 -20.90
CA LYS A 310 2.00 7.20 -21.69
C LYS A 310 2.54 5.84 -22.11
N ARG A 311 3.82 5.79 -22.56
CA ARG A 311 4.47 4.52 -22.90
C ARG A 311 4.63 3.63 -21.66
N MET A 312 5.06 4.20 -20.54
CA MET A 312 5.24 3.43 -19.31
C MET A 312 3.90 2.97 -18.72
N THR A 313 2.82 3.75 -18.87
CA THR A 313 1.47 3.30 -18.51
C THR A 313 1.08 2.03 -19.27
N VAL A 314 1.32 1.99 -20.58
CA VAL A 314 1.04 0.78 -21.38
C VAL A 314 1.91 -0.39 -20.93
N VAL A 315 3.21 -0.17 -20.70
CA VAL A 315 4.12 -1.23 -20.24
C VAL A 315 3.68 -1.79 -18.89
N CYS A 316 3.42 -0.91 -17.90
CA CYS A 316 2.95 -1.32 -16.56
C CYS A 316 1.59 -2.02 -16.63
N GLY A 317 0.67 -1.49 -17.47
CA GLY A 317 -0.66 -2.06 -17.66
C GLY A 317 -0.63 -3.45 -18.27
N VAL A 318 0.20 -3.67 -19.30
CA VAL A 318 0.37 -5.00 -19.91
C VAL A 318 0.97 -5.98 -18.91
N ILE A 319 2.06 -5.61 -18.22
CA ILE A 319 2.68 -6.48 -17.19
C ILE A 319 1.68 -6.78 -16.07
N GLY A 320 0.99 -5.76 -15.54
CA GLY A 320 -0.02 -5.94 -14.50
C GLY A 320 -1.18 -6.82 -14.95
N THR A 321 -1.60 -6.71 -16.23
CA THR A 321 -2.65 -7.58 -16.78
C THR A 321 -2.20 -9.04 -16.84
N ILE A 322 -0.99 -9.30 -17.33
CA ILE A 322 -0.43 -10.66 -17.39
C ILE A 322 -0.32 -11.27 -15.99
N LEU A 323 0.20 -10.51 -15.03
CA LEU A 323 0.28 -10.94 -13.62
C LEU A 323 -1.11 -11.23 -13.04
N GLY A 324 -2.11 -10.43 -13.42
CA GLY A 324 -3.50 -10.56 -12.94
C GLY A 324 -4.16 -11.88 -13.30
N LEU A 325 -3.65 -12.58 -14.31
CA LEU A 325 -4.17 -13.90 -14.69
C LEU A 325 -3.84 -15.02 -13.68
N GLY A 326 -3.02 -14.75 -12.66
CA GLY A 326 -2.64 -15.76 -11.67
C GLY A 326 -2.40 -15.22 -10.26
N ILE A 327 -1.88 -14.00 -10.10
CA ILE A 327 -1.40 -13.51 -8.80
C ILE A 327 -2.51 -13.34 -7.75
N TYR A 328 -3.76 -13.07 -8.18
CA TYR A 328 -4.88 -12.88 -7.24
C TYR A 328 -5.24 -14.16 -6.47
N ALA A 329 -5.04 -15.32 -7.07
CA ALA A 329 -5.22 -16.61 -6.39
C ALA A 329 -4.22 -16.80 -5.21
N HIS A 330 -3.08 -16.08 -5.26
CA HIS A 330 -2.02 -16.10 -4.24
C HIS A 330 -1.94 -14.78 -3.47
N PHE A 331 -3.11 -14.15 -3.25
CA PHE A 331 -3.19 -12.81 -2.65
C PHE A 331 -2.61 -12.76 -1.23
N ILE A 332 -2.90 -13.75 -0.40
CA ILE A 332 -2.43 -13.80 1.00
C ILE A 332 -0.91 -13.96 1.06
N GLU A 333 -0.36 -14.90 0.29
CA GLU A 333 1.09 -15.13 0.22
C GLU A 333 1.82 -13.91 -0.32
N TRP A 334 1.21 -13.20 -1.27
CA TRP A 334 1.74 -11.96 -1.81
C TRP A 334 1.84 -10.86 -0.73
N ILE A 335 0.79 -10.66 0.07
CA ILE A 335 0.80 -9.67 1.15
C ILE A 335 1.84 -10.02 2.22
N ASP A 336 1.97 -11.28 2.59
CA ASP A 336 2.96 -11.74 3.56
C ASP A 336 4.39 -11.48 3.07
N LEU A 337 4.65 -11.70 1.78
CA LEU A 337 5.91 -11.33 1.14
C LEU A 337 6.17 -9.81 1.22
N LEU A 338 5.14 -8.98 1.00
CA LEU A 338 5.26 -7.52 1.14
C LEU A 338 5.60 -7.12 2.57
N ALA A 339 4.93 -7.71 3.57
CA ALA A 339 5.20 -7.48 4.98
C ALA A 339 6.65 -7.80 5.36
N SER A 340 7.24 -8.78 4.68
CA SER A 340 8.61 -9.24 4.94
C SER A 340 9.67 -8.38 4.24
N LEU A 341 9.46 -8.01 2.97
CA LEU A 341 10.52 -7.40 2.15
C LEU A 341 10.47 -5.87 2.10
N ALA A 342 9.30 -5.25 2.24
CA ALA A 342 9.17 -3.81 2.04
C ALA A 342 9.61 -2.97 3.27
N PRO A 343 9.25 -3.31 4.53
CA PRO A 343 9.63 -2.51 5.70
C PRO A 343 11.15 -2.31 5.86
N PRO A 344 12.01 -3.31 5.63
CA PRO A 344 13.46 -3.13 5.77
C PRO A 344 14.05 -2.05 4.87
N LEU A 345 13.42 -1.75 3.70
CA LEU A 345 13.89 -0.71 2.77
C LEU A 345 13.98 0.68 3.42
N ILE A 346 13.11 0.97 4.36
CA ILE A 346 13.03 2.30 4.97
C ILE A 346 13.81 2.43 6.28
N GLY A 347 14.29 1.32 6.86
CA GLY A 347 15.08 1.35 8.09
C GLY A 347 16.27 2.32 8.02
N PRO A 348 17.13 2.25 7.00
CA PRO A 348 18.22 3.21 6.80
C PRO A 348 17.76 4.67 6.67
N LEU A 349 16.62 4.93 6.01
CA LEU A 349 16.06 6.28 5.87
C LEU A 349 15.63 6.87 7.21
N LEU A 350 14.91 6.10 8.01
CA LEU A 350 14.46 6.55 9.33
C LEU A 350 15.65 6.86 10.26
N VAL A 351 16.66 5.99 10.28
CA VAL A 351 17.88 6.19 11.09
C VAL A 351 18.64 7.40 10.63
N GLU A 352 18.87 7.57 9.32
CA GLU A 352 19.62 8.72 8.79
C GLU A 352 18.95 10.03 9.15
N PHE A 353 17.61 10.11 8.93
CA PHE A 353 16.88 11.35 9.17
C PHE A 353 16.70 11.66 10.66
N TYR A 354 16.24 10.69 11.46
CA TYR A 354 15.82 10.95 12.85
C TYR A 354 16.98 10.86 13.85
N LEU A 355 17.99 10.02 13.59
CA LEU A 355 19.04 9.71 14.57
C LEU A 355 20.38 10.31 14.19
N LEU A 356 20.80 10.21 12.91
CA LEU A 356 22.15 10.62 12.50
C LEU A 356 22.24 12.08 12.09
N LYS A 357 21.41 12.52 11.13
CA LYS A 357 21.48 13.88 10.58
C LYS A 357 20.42 14.83 11.14
N ARG A 358 19.34 14.29 11.64
CA ARG A 358 18.23 15.10 12.17
C ARG A 358 17.80 16.18 11.18
N ARG A 359 17.83 17.48 11.63
CA ARG A 359 17.44 18.63 10.80
C ARG A 359 18.44 18.99 9.70
N ASP A 360 19.65 18.45 9.77
CA ASP A 360 20.72 18.70 8.77
C ASP A 360 20.64 17.70 7.59
N PHE A 361 19.54 16.97 7.47
CA PHE A 361 19.31 16.07 6.35
C PHE A 361 19.03 16.88 5.07
N ALA A 362 20.05 16.97 4.21
CA ALA A 362 19.98 17.61 2.90
C ALA A 362 20.10 16.53 1.80
N PRO A 363 19.02 16.23 1.07
CA PRO A 363 19.04 15.21 0.00
C PRO A 363 20.07 15.53 -1.10
N ASP A 364 20.35 16.80 -1.36
CA ASP A 364 21.30 17.24 -2.40
C ASP A 364 22.77 16.94 -2.04
N GLU A 365 23.11 16.87 -0.76
CA GLU A 365 24.47 16.48 -0.33
C GLU A 365 24.76 14.99 -0.50
N ALA A 366 23.73 14.17 -0.59
CA ALA A 366 23.86 12.75 -0.89
C ALA A 366 24.41 12.47 -2.30
N GLY A 367 24.46 13.49 -3.16
CA GLY A 367 25.02 13.42 -4.51
C GLY A 367 26.51 13.10 -4.60
N LYS A 368 27.21 12.93 -3.48
CA LYS A 368 28.62 12.51 -3.46
C LYS A 368 28.82 11.00 -3.43
N MET A 369 27.83 10.20 -3.03
CA MET A 369 27.92 8.75 -2.93
C MET A 369 27.17 8.06 -4.07
N ILE A 370 27.88 7.26 -4.87
CA ILE A 370 27.30 6.52 -5.98
C ILE A 370 26.51 5.30 -5.46
N TRP A 371 27.06 4.58 -4.50
CA TRP A 371 26.48 3.39 -3.86
C TRP A 371 26.72 3.42 -2.36
N ASN A 372 25.68 3.21 -1.55
CA ASN A 372 25.80 3.07 -0.10
C ASN A 372 25.63 1.59 0.30
N TRP A 373 26.74 0.85 0.29
CA TRP A 373 26.74 -0.58 0.64
C TRP A 373 26.20 -0.85 2.07
N ARG A 374 26.32 0.13 3.00
CA ARG A 374 25.80 -0.03 4.36
C ARG A 374 24.29 -0.07 4.39
N ALA A 375 23.63 0.74 3.58
CA ALA A 375 22.17 0.72 3.45
C ALA A 375 21.71 -0.62 2.84
N TYR A 376 22.46 -1.16 1.86
CA TYR A 376 22.16 -2.46 1.28
C TYR A 376 22.38 -3.60 2.23
N LEU A 377 23.48 -3.59 2.99
CA LEU A 377 23.74 -4.62 4.00
C LEU A 377 22.68 -4.59 5.10
N ALA A 378 22.29 -3.38 5.56
CA ALA A 378 21.23 -3.22 6.53
C ALA A 378 19.90 -3.74 6.00
N TYR A 379 19.54 -3.43 4.75
CA TYR A 379 18.35 -3.99 4.08
C TYR A 379 18.41 -5.52 4.01
N ALA A 380 19.53 -6.09 3.56
CA ALA A 380 19.67 -7.53 3.41
C ALA A 380 19.57 -8.26 4.78
N CYS A 381 20.18 -7.72 5.83
CA CYS A 381 20.06 -8.26 7.18
C CYS A 381 18.60 -8.14 7.69
N GLY A 382 17.94 -7.00 7.46
CA GLY A 382 16.55 -6.81 7.83
C GLY A 382 15.61 -7.75 7.08
N ALA A 383 15.71 -7.83 5.75
CA ALA A 383 14.93 -8.74 4.95
C ALA A 383 15.21 -10.23 5.30
N GLY A 384 16.48 -10.59 5.51
CA GLY A 384 16.83 -11.93 5.93
C GLY A 384 16.28 -12.33 7.29
N SER A 385 16.19 -11.39 8.23
CA SER A 385 15.66 -11.65 9.58
C SER A 385 14.16 -11.95 9.60
N THR A 386 13.40 -11.53 8.57
CA THR A 386 11.96 -11.81 8.50
C THR A 386 11.64 -13.27 8.24
N PHE A 387 12.60 -14.03 7.68
CA PHE A 387 12.46 -15.47 7.44
C PHE A 387 12.85 -16.32 8.67
N VAL A 388 13.35 -15.69 9.72
CA VAL A 388 13.57 -16.36 11.02
C VAL A 388 12.27 -16.25 11.81
N ALA A 389 11.69 -17.40 12.14
CA ALA A 389 10.38 -17.43 12.82
C ALA A 389 10.46 -16.81 14.22
N PHE A 390 9.77 -15.69 14.38
CA PHE A 390 9.46 -15.09 15.68
C PHE A 390 7.94 -15.13 15.84
N GLU A 391 7.40 -16.10 16.57
CA GLU A 391 5.95 -16.27 16.71
C GLU A 391 5.28 -15.09 17.44
N ALA A 392 6.03 -14.40 18.30
CA ALA A 392 5.50 -13.33 19.15
C ALA A 392 5.56 -11.92 18.53
N VAL A 393 6.36 -11.71 17.48
CA VAL A 393 6.59 -10.37 16.89
C VAL A 393 6.36 -10.41 15.38
N PRO A 394 5.56 -9.49 14.83
CA PRO A 394 5.35 -9.38 13.39
C PRO A 394 6.67 -9.27 12.61
N SER A 395 6.84 -10.09 11.57
CA SER A 395 8.07 -10.13 10.75
C SER A 395 8.39 -8.76 10.14
N SER A 396 7.37 -7.98 9.82
CA SER A 396 7.48 -6.60 9.32
C SER A 396 8.22 -5.67 10.28
N ILE A 397 7.95 -5.78 11.60
CA ILE A 397 8.62 -4.98 12.63
C ILE A 397 10.03 -5.49 12.87
N VAL A 398 10.22 -6.82 12.90
CA VAL A 398 11.54 -7.42 13.04
C VAL A 398 12.47 -6.97 11.90
N GLY A 399 12.00 -7.07 10.67
CA GLY A 399 12.78 -6.67 9.49
C GLY A 399 13.16 -5.19 9.49
N LEU A 400 12.18 -4.32 9.79
CA LEU A 400 12.42 -2.88 9.91
C LEU A 400 13.42 -2.56 11.04
N GLY A 401 13.23 -3.16 12.21
CA GLY A 401 14.07 -2.94 13.39
C GLY A 401 15.51 -3.39 13.19
N VAL A 402 15.70 -4.58 12.60
CA VAL A 402 17.02 -5.12 12.27
C VAL A 402 17.72 -4.25 11.23
N ALA A 403 17.02 -3.84 10.16
CA ALA A 403 17.60 -2.95 9.16
C ALA A 403 18.03 -1.60 9.77
N ALA A 404 17.19 -1.02 10.63
CA ALA A 404 17.50 0.23 11.32
C ALA A 404 18.71 0.07 12.26
N LEU A 405 18.73 -0.98 13.07
CA LEU A 405 19.82 -1.24 14.01
C LEU A 405 21.16 -1.50 13.29
N VAL A 406 21.19 -2.34 12.27
CA VAL A 406 22.40 -2.63 11.50
C VAL A 406 22.93 -1.36 10.84
N TYR A 407 22.04 -0.54 10.24
CA TYR A 407 22.46 0.73 9.64
C TYR A 407 23.04 1.71 10.66
N LEU A 408 22.42 1.82 11.84
CA LEU A 408 22.91 2.65 12.94
C LEU A 408 24.31 2.21 13.39
N LEU A 409 24.51 0.91 13.65
CA LEU A 409 25.79 0.35 14.09
C LEU A 409 26.91 0.57 13.06
N LEU A 410 26.64 0.33 11.77
CA LEU A 410 27.62 0.54 10.70
C LEU A 410 28.06 2.00 10.55
N ASN A 411 27.21 2.96 10.92
CA ASN A 411 27.56 4.37 10.88
C ASN A 411 28.20 4.87 12.19
N ALA A 412 27.85 4.32 13.35
CA ALA A 412 28.50 4.61 14.61
C ALA A 412 30.00 4.22 14.60
N VAL A 413 30.33 3.05 14.06
CA VAL A 413 31.72 2.59 13.88
C VAL A 413 32.54 3.56 13.01
N ARG A 414 31.94 4.13 11.96
CA ARG A 414 32.60 5.15 11.12
C ARG A 414 32.94 6.43 11.88
N GLY A 415 31.99 6.91 12.69
CA GLY A 415 32.20 8.11 13.52
C GLY A 415 33.39 7.92 14.47
N ALA A 416 33.48 6.79 15.15
CA ALA A 416 34.58 6.45 16.02
C ALA A 416 35.94 6.37 15.28
N GLN A 417 35.97 5.79 14.09
CA GLN A 417 37.20 5.69 13.28
C GLN A 417 37.67 7.06 12.74
N SER A 418 36.74 7.96 12.40
CA SER A 418 37.09 9.30 11.93
C SER A 418 37.68 10.17 13.04
N THR A 419 37.17 10.06 14.27
CA THR A 419 37.70 10.77 15.44
C THR A 419 39.08 10.25 15.86
N LEU A 420 39.34 8.95 15.77
CA LEU A 420 40.67 8.37 16.03
C LEU A 420 41.71 8.82 15.01
N ARG A 421 41.34 8.97 13.71
CA ARG A 421 42.25 9.46 12.66
C ARG A 421 42.50 10.97 12.68
N ALA A 422 41.60 11.74 13.26
CA ALA A 422 41.77 13.21 13.40
C ALA A 422 42.56 13.57 14.66
N GLY A 423 42.76 12.63 15.59
CA GLY A 423 43.53 12.81 16.82
C GLY A 423 44.98 12.27 16.73
N THR A 424 45.38 11.71 15.58
CA THR A 424 46.79 11.31 15.26
C THR A 424 47.34 12.25 14.19
#